data_f1eea7e5a641215749b116cc527ce7b1
#
_entry.id   f1eea7e5a641215749b116cc527ce7b1
#
_cell.length_a   1.000
_cell.length_b   1.000
_cell.length_c   1.000
_cell.angle_alpha   90.00
_cell.angle_beta   90.00
_cell.angle_gamma   90.00
#
_symmetry.space_group_name_H-M   'P 1'
#
loop_
_entity.id
_entity.type
_entity.pdbx_description
1 polymer ?
#
loop_
_entity_poly.entity_id
_entity_poly.type
_entity_poly.pdbx_seq_one_letter_code
_entity_poly.pdbx_strand_id
1 'polypeptide(L)'
;GRMINDRHFDRVAGLIDTAKVLAGGETDKGVRYIAPTLLKDVTMDDAVMQEEIFGPVLPMLTYSSMEELIGNLKKLPEHPLALYLFTGSEQVERQVLDNVQFGGGCINNTVMHVANPHLPFGGVGESGMGAYHGQNSFDVFSHKRSILKATTLFDIKFRYAPYKDKVKMMKKLIK
;
A
#
# COMPACT_ATOMS: atom_id res chain seq x y z
N GLY A 1 20.55 9.13 11.44
CA GLY A 1 20.70 9.11 9.98
C GLY A 1 20.89 10.50 9.39
N ARG A 2 21.05 10.57 8.08
CA ARG A 2 21.17 11.83 7.33
C ARG A 2 20.22 11.74 6.12
N MET A 3 19.70 12.88 5.70
CA MET A 3 18.94 12.95 4.44
C MET A 3 19.84 12.66 3.26
N ILE A 4 19.30 12.02 2.23
CA ILE A 4 20.07 11.52 1.08
C ILE A 4 20.79 12.64 0.29
N ASN A 5 20.13 13.80 0.15
CA ASN A 5 20.66 14.99 -0.51
C ASN A 5 20.00 16.26 0.02
N ASP A 6 20.50 17.43 -0.41
CA ASP A 6 20.05 18.72 0.07
C ASP A 6 18.60 19.04 -0.36
N ARG A 7 18.20 18.62 -1.56
CA ARG A 7 16.81 18.80 -2.03
C ARG A 7 15.81 18.11 -1.11
N HIS A 8 16.07 16.85 -0.73
CA HIS A 8 15.21 16.11 0.19
C HIS A 8 15.28 16.66 1.61
N PHE A 9 16.46 17.15 2.04
CA PHE A 9 16.58 17.85 3.32
C PHE A 9 15.69 19.08 3.33
N ASP A 10 15.80 19.98 2.33
CA ASP A 10 15.01 21.21 2.27
C ASP A 10 13.50 20.92 2.20
N ARG A 11 13.09 19.90 1.44
CA ARG A 11 11.68 19.48 1.37
C ARG A 11 11.16 19.04 2.73
N VAL A 12 11.84 18.10 3.38
CA VAL A 12 11.36 17.55 4.68
C VAL A 12 11.45 18.59 5.80
N ALA A 13 12.51 19.40 5.83
CA ALA A 13 12.61 20.50 6.79
C ALA A 13 11.47 21.51 6.60
N GLY A 14 11.06 21.78 5.36
CA GLY A 14 9.94 22.65 5.03
C GLY A 14 8.56 22.12 5.46
N LEU A 15 8.44 20.80 5.74
CA LEU A 15 7.20 20.22 6.27
C LEU A 15 7.04 20.41 7.79
N ILE A 16 8.09 20.87 8.48
CA ILE A 16 8.06 21.06 9.94
C ILE A 16 7.46 22.41 10.27
N ASP A 17 6.19 22.42 10.65
CA ASP A 17 5.58 23.60 11.27
C ASP A 17 6.09 23.72 12.71
N THR A 18 6.93 24.70 12.97
CA THR A 18 7.56 24.93 14.27
C THR A 18 6.56 25.18 15.40
N ALA A 19 5.38 25.72 15.09
CA ALA A 19 4.32 25.93 16.07
C ALA A 19 3.67 24.62 16.54
N LYS A 20 3.78 23.55 15.73
CA LYS A 20 3.23 22.23 16.02
C LYS A 20 4.26 21.24 16.57
N VAL A 21 5.51 21.61 16.70
CA VAL A 21 6.55 20.74 17.25
C VAL A 21 6.26 20.41 18.71
N LEU A 22 6.10 19.12 18.99
CA LEU A 22 5.98 18.58 20.34
C LEU A 22 7.35 18.15 20.90
N ALA A 23 8.17 17.56 20.04
CA ALA A 23 9.53 17.11 20.38
C ALA A 23 10.41 17.08 19.12
N GLY A 24 11.69 17.31 19.25
CA GLY A 24 12.63 17.40 18.12
C GLY A 24 12.54 18.77 17.44
N GLY A 25 12.62 18.78 16.11
CA GLY A 25 12.53 19.99 15.28
C GLY A 25 13.88 20.60 14.92
N GLU A 26 14.96 20.14 15.52
CA GLU A 26 16.30 20.64 15.22
C GLU A 26 16.76 20.17 13.85
N THR A 27 17.34 21.06 13.09
CA THR A 27 17.89 20.77 11.76
C THR A 27 19.29 21.32 11.59
N ASP A 28 20.14 20.58 10.89
CA ASP A 28 21.48 21.03 10.47
C ASP A 28 21.68 20.72 8.99
N LYS A 29 21.58 21.75 8.15
CA LYS A 29 21.70 21.62 6.70
C LYS A 29 23.14 21.22 6.28
N GLY A 30 24.15 21.69 7.01
CA GLY A 30 25.56 21.41 6.69
C GLY A 30 25.89 19.94 6.68
N VAL A 31 25.20 19.14 7.51
CA VAL A 31 25.32 17.68 7.59
C VAL A 31 24.03 16.95 7.21
N ARG A 32 23.05 17.64 6.66
CA ARG A 32 21.73 17.10 6.24
C ARG A 32 21.03 16.33 7.35
N TYR A 33 21.12 16.84 8.56
CA TYR A 33 20.48 16.23 9.72
C TYR A 33 19.15 16.89 10.02
N ILE A 34 18.14 16.07 10.26
CA ILE A 34 16.85 16.43 10.84
C ILE A 34 16.66 15.51 12.05
N ALA A 35 16.42 16.09 13.21
CA ALA A 35 16.12 15.34 14.42
C ALA A 35 14.79 14.58 14.25
N PRO A 36 14.61 13.38 14.86
CA PRO A 36 13.29 12.78 14.99
C PRO A 36 12.31 13.78 15.59
N THR A 37 11.26 14.11 14.84
CA THR A 37 10.35 15.22 15.15
C THR A 37 8.93 14.71 15.27
N LEU A 38 8.27 15.04 16.38
CA LEU A 38 6.84 14.80 16.59
C LEU A 38 6.08 16.12 16.39
N LEU A 39 5.05 16.09 15.53
CA LEU A 39 4.14 17.21 15.33
C LEU A 39 2.79 16.89 15.98
N LYS A 40 2.27 17.78 16.80
CA LYS A 40 0.94 17.72 17.42
C LYS A 40 -0.05 18.64 16.71
N ASP A 41 -1.32 18.48 17.01
CA ASP A 41 -2.40 19.32 16.49
C ASP A 41 -2.40 19.41 14.95
N VAL A 42 -1.97 18.31 14.30
CA VAL A 42 -1.94 18.18 12.86
C VAL A 42 -3.33 17.91 12.32
N THR A 43 -3.65 18.55 11.20
CA THR A 43 -4.90 18.36 10.46
C THR A 43 -4.62 17.72 9.09
N MET A 44 -5.64 17.18 8.45
CA MET A 44 -5.50 16.59 7.10
C MET A 44 -5.09 17.60 6.03
N ASP A 45 -5.27 18.92 6.28
CA ASP A 45 -4.93 20.00 5.33
C ASP A 45 -3.49 20.49 5.49
N ASP A 46 -2.77 20.04 6.52
CA ASP A 46 -1.37 20.45 6.73
C ASP A 46 -0.44 19.89 5.65
N ALA A 47 0.59 20.65 5.29
CA ALA A 47 1.55 20.28 4.26
C ALA A 47 2.19 18.89 4.48
N VAL A 48 2.43 18.52 5.75
CA VAL A 48 3.00 17.23 6.15
C VAL A 48 2.09 16.03 5.82
N MET A 49 0.79 16.27 5.55
CA MET A 49 -0.18 15.22 5.21
C MET A 49 -0.46 15.12 3.71
N GLN A 50 0.17 15.96 2.86
CA GLN A 50 -0.14 16.03 1.43
C GLN A 50 0.72 15.12 0.56
N GLU A 51 1.79 14.56 1.10
CA GLU A 51 2.71 13.66 0.40
C GLU A 51 3.38 12.70 1.37
N GLU A 52 3.99 11.63 0.86
CA GLU A 52 4.82 10.74 1.67
C GLU A 52 6.06 11.50 2.19
N ILE A 53 6.25 11.50 3.51
CA ILE A 53 7.26 12.35 4.17
C ILE A 53 8.70 11.92 3.79
N PHE A 54 8.99 10.64 3.75
CA PHE A 54 10.34 10.10 3.55
C PHE A 54 11.42 10.77 4.42
N GLY A 55 11.09 10.97 5.70
CA GLY A 55 11.97 11.65 6.65
C GLY A 55 11.57 11.41 8.11
N PRO A 56 12.37 11.88 9.07
CA PRO A 56 12.17 11.60 10.48
C PRO A 56 11.12 12.53 11.14
N VAL A 57 9.99 12.75 10.48
CA VAL A 57 8.89 13.57 10.99
C VAL A 57 7.65 12.70 11.13
N LEU A 58 7.02 12.72 12.29
CA LEU A 58 5.81 11.98 12.62
C LEU A 58 4.68 12.94 12.99
N PRO A 59 3.70 13.17 12.09
CA PRO A 59 2.49 13.90 12.42
C PRO A 59 1.55 13.04 13.28
N MET A 60 1.00 13.62 14.32
CA MET A 60 0.04 12.99 15.21
C MET A 60 -1.32 13.66 15.06
N LEU A 61 -2.32 12.85 14.70
CA LEU A 61 -3.71 13.23 14.63
C LEU A 61 -4.50 12.46 15.69
N THR A 62 -5.49 13.10 16.27
CA THR A 62 -6.46 12.45 17.16
C THR A 62 -7.77 12.22 16.44
N TYR A 63 -8.55 11.27 16.89
CA TYR A 63 -9.89 10.99 16.38
C TYR A 63 -10.84 10.67 17.53
N SER A 64 -12.12 10.92 17.34
CA SER A 64 -13.17 10.71 18.35
C SER A 64 -13.96 9.43 18.09
N SER A 65 -13.94 8.91 16.86
CA SER A 65 -14.62 7.68 16.48
C SER A 65 -13.88 6.90 15.40
N MET A 66 -14.18 5.61 15.26
CA MET A 66 -13.62 4.78 14.20
C MET A 66 -14.08 5.23 12.80
N GLU A 67 -15.29 5.74 12.70
CA GLU A 67 -15.84 6.29 11.46
C GLU A 67 -15.03 7.52 11.01
N GLU A 68 -14.68 8.39 11.94
CA GLU A 68 -13.83 9.57 11.69
C GLU A 68 -12.43 9.12 11.25
N LEU A 69 -11.80 8.20 11.98
CA LEU A 69 -10.48 7.66 11.64
C LEU A 69 -10.47 7.09 10.22
N ILE A 70 -11.37 6.16 9.91
CA ILE A 70 -11.47 5.52 8.61
C ILE A 70 -11.78 6.54 7.51
N GLY A 71 -12.66 7.51 7.81
CA GLY A 71 -12.97 8.60 6.90
C GLY A 71 -11.75 9.47 6.58
N ASN A 72 -10.91 9.76 7.55
CA ASN A 72 -9.67 10.52 7.37
C ASN A 72 -8.62 9.73 6.59
N LEU A 73 -8.43 8.44 6.91
CA LEU A 73 -7.50 7.58 6.17
C LEU A 73 -7.87 7.44 4.68
N LYS A 74 -9.17 7.42 4.35
CA LYS A 74 -9.66 7.39 2.96
C LYS A 74 -9.46 8.71 2.19
N LYS A 75 -9.18 9.80 2.88
CA LYS A 75 -8.90 11.11 2.27
C LYS A 75 -7.42 11.36 2.02
N LEU A 76 -6.54 10.46 2.46
CA LEU A 76 -5.12 10.58 2.14
C LEU A 76 -4.94 10.65 0.62
N PRO A 77 -4.03 11.50 0.13
CA PRO A 77 -3.82 11.68 -1.31
C PRO A 77 -3.27 10.40 -1.96
N GLU A 78 -2.61 9.55 -1.19
CA GLU A 78 -2.01 8.31 -1.66
C GLU A 78 -2.41 7.15 -0.75
N HIS A 79 -2.59 5.95 -1.34
CA HIS A 79 -2.77 4.74 -0.55
C HIS A 79 -1.46 4.37 0.14
N PRO A 80 -1.43 4.20 1.47
CA PRO A 80 -0.19 3.95 2.19
C PRO A 80 0.44 2.60 1.79
N LEU A 81 1.76 2.58 1.69
CA LEU A 81 2.53 1.36 1.48
C LEU A 81 2.37 0.40 2.67
N ALA A 82 2.37 0.93 3.89
CA ALA A 82 2.27 0.13 5.09
C ALA A 82 1.28 0.72 6.10
N LEU A 83 0.57 -0.18 6.80
CA LEU A 83 -0.31 0.16 7.92
C LEU A 83 0.11 -0.63 9.16
N TYR A 84 0.27 0.07 10.28
CA TYR A 84 0.56 -0.55 11.58
C TYR A 84 -0.57 -0.23 12.54
N LEU A 85 -1.33 -1.26 12.92
CA LEU A 85 -2.45 -1.13 13.84
C LEU A 85 -2.10 -1.71 15.20
N PHE A 86 -2.26 -0.91 16.26
CA PHE A 86 -2.11 -1.35 17.63
C PHE A 86 -3.47 -1.36 18.31
N THR A 87 -3.96 -2.55 18.64
CA THR A 87 -5.27 -2.74 19.27
C THR A 87 -5.33 -4.06 20.01
N GLY A 88 -6.15 -4.11 21.06
CA GLY A 88 -6.57 -5.36 21.71
C GLY A 88 -7.97 -5.81 21.31
N SER A 89 -8.63 -5.11 20.37
CA SER A 89 -9.99 -5.39 19.95
C SER A 89 -10.05 -5.98 18.56
N GLU A 90 -10.50 -7.22 18.43
CA GLU A 90 -10.75 -7.87 17.14
C GLU A 90 -11.79 -7.13 16.28
N GLN A 91 -12.71 -6.40 16.90
CA GLN A 91 -13.70 -5.62 16.19
C GLN A 91 -13.03 -4.43 15.49
N VAL A 92 -12.14 -3.71 16.20
CA VAL A 92 -11.36 -2.60 15.62
C VAL A 92 -10.44 -3.10 14.51
N GLU A 93 -9.78 -4.25 14.72
CA GLU A 93 -8.94 -4.87 13.70
C GLU A 93 -9.73 -5.11 12.40
N ARG A 94 -10.87 -5.80 12.49
CA ARG A 94 -11.75 -6.05 11.33
C ARG A 94 -12.23 -4.75 10.69
N GLN A 95 -12.66 -3.78 11.47
CA GLN A 95 -13.12 -2.49 10.93
C GLN A 95 -12.05 -1.78 10.11
N VAL A 96 -10.79 -1.78 10.57
CA VAL A 96 -9.70 -1.14 9.85
C VAL A 96 -9.33 -1.94 8.60
N LEU A 97 -9.10 -3.26 8.73
CA LEU A 97 -8.68 -4.11 7.62
C LEU A 97 -9.71 -4.16 6.47
N ASP A 98 -11.01 -4.14 6.79
CA ASP A 98 -12.08 -4.21 5.80
C ASP A 98 -12.35 -2.87 5.10
N ASN A 99 -11.93 -1.75 5.70
CA ASN A 99 -12.31 -0.42 5.21
C ASN A 99 -11.15 0.46 4.75
N VAL A 100 -9.90 0.12 5.07
CA VAL A 100 -8.72 0.89 4.69
C VAL A 100 -7.89 0.10 3.69
N GLN A 101 -7.54 0.72 2.57
CA GLN A 101 -6.69 0.11 1.55
C GLN A 101 -5.23 0.50 1.79
N PHE A 102 -4.33 -0.49 1.80
CA PHE A 102 -2.88 -0.31 2.01
C PHE A 102 -2.11 -1.47 1.39
N GLY A 103 -0.80 -1.31 1.17
CA GLY A 103 0.03 -2.35 0.55
C GLY A 103 0.23 -3.58 1.42
N GLY A 104 0.62 -3.38 2.66
CA GLY A 104 0.81 -4.45 3.65
C GLY A 104 0.93 -3.87 5.06
N GLY A 105 1.06 -4.72 6.08
CA GLY A 105 1.13 -4.16 7.45
C GLY A 105 1.31 -5.18 8.56
N CYS A 106 1.23 -4.67 9.78
CA CYS A 106 1.30 -5.48 10.99
C CYS A 106 0.18 -5.10 11.97
N ILE A 107 -0.29 -6.08 12.70
CA ILE A 107 -1.12 -5.89 13.89
C ILE A 107 -0.23 -6.04 15.13
N ASN A 108 -0.25 -5.05 16.02
CA ASN A 108 0.56 -4.99 17.25
C ASN A 108 2.07 -5.16 17.03
N ASN A 109 2.56 -4.75 15.85
CA ASN A 109 3.96 -4.77 15.49
C ASN A 109 4.22 -3.72 14.39
N THR A 110 5.50 -3.49 14.07
CA THR A 110 5.94 -2.62 12.97
C THR A 110 6.99 -3.34 12.12
N VAL A 111 7.06 -3.02 10.82
CA VAL A 111 8.14 -3.43 9.91
C VAL A 111 8.26 -4.95 9.67
N MET A 112 7.89 -5.80 10.62
CA MET A 112 8.15 -7.25 10.56
C MET A 112 7.48 -7.98 9.38
N HIS A 113 6.44 -7.43 8.78
CA HIS A 113 5.86 -7.97 7.54
C HIS A 113 6.85 -7.92 6.37
N VAL A 114 7.74 -6.90 6.33
CA VAL A 114 8.79 -6.77 5.31
C VAL A 114 9.92 -7.79 5.53
N ALA A 115 10.21 -8.13 6.78
CA ALA A 115 11.26 -9.08 7.11
C ALA A 115 10.88 -10.54 6.84
N ASN A 116 9.59 -10.84 6.66
CA ASN A 116 9.11 -12.20 6.42
C ASN A 116 9.17 -12.52 4.92
N PRO A 117 10.05 -13.45 4.47
CA PRO A 117 10.20 -13.77 3.05
C PRO A 117 9.00 -14.52 2.44
N HIS A 118 8.04 -14.96 3.25
CA HIS A 118 6.83 -15.65 2.79
C HIS A 118 5.65 -14.71 2.59
N LEU A 119 5.75 -13.47 3.09
CA LEU A 119 4.72 -12.46 2.86
C LEU A 119 5.06 -11.59 1.64
N PRO A 120 4.10 -11.35 0.74
CA PRO A 120 4.32 -10.40 -0.34
C PRO A 120 4.51 -8.99 0.22
N PHE A 121 5.47 -8.26 -0.33
CA PHE A 121 5.68 -6.85 -0.02
C PHE A 121 5.55 -6.01 -1.27
N GLY A 122 4.65 -5.04 -1.24
CA GLY A 122 4.38 -4.13 -2.34
C GLY A 122 3.25 -3.17 -1.99
N GLY A 123 3.17 -2.08 -2.73
CA GLY A 123 2.15 -1.05 -2.58
C GLY A 123 0.87 -1.34 -3.37
N VAL A 124 -0.05 -0.43 -3.29
CA VAL A 124 -1.32 -0.43 -4.02
C VAL A 124 -1.62 0.98 -4.56
N GLY A 125 -2.03 1.09 -5.82
CA GLY A 125 -2.26 2.39 -6.44
C GLY A 125 -0.96 3.21 -6.52
N GLU A 126 -0.96 4.37 -5.90
CA GLU A 126 0.16 5.32 -5.93
C GLU A 126 1.39 4.80 -5.17
N SER A 127 1.22 3.98 -4.13
CA SER A 127 2.33 3.40 -3.38
C SER A 127 3.04 2.24 -4.07
N GLY A 128 2.52 1.74 -5.21
CA GLY A 128 3.18 0.75 -6.03
C GLY A 128 2.26 -0.19 -6.79
N MET A 129 2.85 -1.01 -7.66
CA MET A 129 2.19 -2.10 -8.39
C MET A 129 2.95 -3.41 -8.20
N GLY A 130 2.17 -4.48 -7.99
CA GLY A 130 2.74 -5.81 -7.76
C GLY A 130 3.35 -5.96 -6.37
N ALA A 131 3.95 -7.10 -6.14
CA ALA A 131 4.58 -7.44 -4.88
C ALA A 131 5.75 -8.39 -5.12
N TYR A 132 6.73 -8.37 -4.22
CA TYR A 132 7.87 -9.27 -4.27
C TYR A 132 8.04 -10.01 -2.94
N HIS A 133 9.03 -10.79 -2.78
CA HIS A 133 9.40 -11.79 -1.80
C HIS A 133 9.01 -13.22 -2.19
N GLY A 134 9.94 -14.14 -1.98
CA GLY A 134 9.74 -15.59 -2.15
C GLY A 134 9.08 -15.97 -3.48
N GLN A 135 7.99 -16.71 -3.40
CA GLN A 135 7.22 -17.16 -4.56
C GLN A 135 6.66 -16.01 -5.39
N ASN A 136 6.28 -14.87 -4.74
CA ASN A 136 5.75 -13.72 -5.47
C ASN A 136 6.81 -13.12 -6.41
N SER A 137 8.07 -13.03 -5.98
CA SER A 137 9.16 -12.60 -6.86
C SER A 137 9.33 -13.52 -8.06
N PHE A 138 9.30 -14.84 -7.83
CA PHE A 138 9.39 -15.82 -8.92
C PHE A 138 8.23 -15.64 -9.91
N ASP A 139 7.01 -15.50 -9.42
CA ASP A 139 5.82 -15.33 -10.26
C ASP A 139 5.84 -14.03 -11.07
N VAL A 140 6.29 -12.90 -10.47
CA VAL A 140 6.39 -11.61 -11.15
C VAL A 140 7.43 -11.62 -12.27
N PHE A 141 8.57 -12.30 -12.07
CA PHE A 141 9.64 -12.37 -13.06
C PHE A 141 9.51 -13.59 -14.00
N SER A 142 8.42 -14.36 -13.89
CA SER A 142 8.17 -15.56 -14.70
C SER A 142 6.98 -15.39 -15.61
N HIS A 143 7.11 -15.86 -16.87
CA HIS A 143 5.99 -15.97 -17.78
C HIS A 143 5.27 -17.30 -17.63
N LYS A 144 4.00 -17.27 -17.22
CA LYS A 144 3.15 -18.45 -17.15
C LYS A 144 2.59 -18.76 -18.54
N ARG A 145 3.06 -19.85 -19.16
CA ARG A 145 2.60 -20.31 -20.48
C ARG A 145 1.52 -21.38 -20.33
N SER A 146 0.32 -21.08 -20.80
CA SER A 146 -0.78 -22.05 -20.81
C SER A 146 -0.72 -22.92 -22.07
N ILE A 147 -0.80 -24.24 -21.91
CA ILE A 147 -0.85 -25.20 -23.00
C ILE A 147 -2.06 -26.09 -22.80
N LEU A 148 -2.98 -26.08 -23.76
CA LEU A 148 -4.10 -27.01 -23.83
C LEU A 148 -3.73 -28.15 -24.78
N LYS A 149 -3.64 -29.39 -24.27
CA LYS A 149 -3.45 -30.60 -25.08
C LYS A 149 -4.79 -31.31 -25.28
N ALA A 150 -5.29 -31.30 -26.50
CA ALA A 150 -6.49 -32.03 -26.85
C ALA A 150 -6.14 -33.49 -27.20
N THR A 151 -7.09 -34.44 -27.02
CA THR A 151 -7.00 -35.78 -27.51
C THR A 151 -7.07 -35.85 -29.04
N THR A 152 -6.41 -36.79 -29.65
CA THR A 152 -6.50 -37.09 -31.09
C THR A 152 -7.50 -38.20 -31.39
N LEU A 153 -8.11 -38.84 -30.37
CA LEU A 153 -9.06 -39.94 -30.53
C LEU A 153 -10.42 -39.51 -31.05
N PHE A 154 -10.83 -38.28 -30.76
CA PHE A 154 -12.06 -37.69 -31.26
C PHE A 154 -11.93 -36.15 -31.34
N ASP A 155 -12.78 -35.55 -32.17
CA ASP A 155 -12.84 -34.11 -32.33
C ASP A 155 -14.28 -33.60 -32.19
N ILE A 156 -14.39 -32.40 -31.65
CA ILE A 156 -15.68 -31.76 -31.37
C ILE A 156 -16.09 -30.96 -32.61
N LYS A 157 -16.77 -31.62 -33.55
CA LYS A 157 -17.11 -31.05 -34.86
C LYS A 157 -17.92 -29.77 -34.84
N PHE A 158 -18.68 -29.48 -33.76
CA PHE A 158 -19.48 -28.27 -33.69
C PHE A 158 -18.67 -26.97 -33.52
N ARG A 159 -17.40 -27.07 -33.18
CA ARG A 159 -16.50 -25.90 -33.07
C ARG A 159 -16.00 -25.38 -34.42
N TYR A 160 -16.30 -26.08 -35.50
CA TYR A 160 -15.92 -25.68 -36.85
C TYR A 160 -17.10 -25.12 -37.66
N ALA A 161 -16.79 -24.22 -38.60
CA ALA A 161 -17.77 -23.71 -39.56
C ALA A 161 -18.35 -24.84 -40.44
N PRO A 162 -19.56 -24.68 -40.94
CA PRO A 162 -20.53 -23.58 -40.72
C PRO A 162 -21.24 -23.70 -39.38
N TYR A 163 -21.37 -22.55 -38.69
CA TYR A 163 -21.87 -22.54 -37.32
C TYR A 163 -23.40 -22.58 -37.21
N LYS A 164 -24.17 -22.10 -38.25
CA LYS A 164 -25.64 -22.11 -38.29
C LYS A 164 -26.29 -22.07 -36.89
N ASP A 165 -27.06 -23.09 -36.52
CA ASP A 165 -27.80 -23.16 -35.25
C ASP A 165 -26.92 -23.55 -34.03
N LYS A 166 -25.61 -23.79 -34.23
CA LYS A 166 -24.68 -24.20 -33.14
C LYS A 166 -24.34 -23.09 -32.17
N VAL A 167 -24.60 -21.82 -32.50
CA VAL A 167 -24.26 -20.65 -31.67
C VAL A 167 -24.90 -20.71 -30.28
N LYS A 168 -26.15 -21.21 -30.18
CA LYS A 168 -26.84 -21.37 -28.88
C LYS A 168 -26.14 -22.40 -27.98
N MET A 169 -25.63 -23.48 -28.58
CA MET A 169 -24.92 -24.54 -27.85
C MET A 169 -23.52 -24.08 -27.44
N MET A 170 -22.81 -23.35 -28.29
CA MET A 170 -21.51 -22.75 -27.97
C MET A 170 -21.60 -21.73 -26.82
N LYS A 171 -22.63 -20.88 -26.78
CA LYS A 171 -22.87 -19.93 -25.69
C LYS A 171 -23.10 -20.61 -24.32
N LYS A 172 -23.56 -21.85 -24.28
CA LYS A 172 -23.72 -22.62 -23.03
C LYS A 172 -22.39 -23.23 -22.53
N LEU A 173 -21.43 -23.44 -23.43
CA LEU A 173 -20.11 -24.04 -23.11
C LEU A 173 -19.08 -22.99 -22.66
N ILE A 174 -19.29 -21.72 -23.00
CA ILE A 174 -18.36 -20.61 -22.69
C ILE A 174 -18.78 -19.88 -21.38
N LYS A 175 -19.90 -20.27 -20.78
CA LYS A 175 -20.28 -19.83 -19.43
C LYS A 175 -19.67 -20.75 -18.39
#